data_df54e563b5f7c2f7d4d9618e236cf9e8
#
_entry.id   df54e563b5f7c2f7d4d9618e236cf9e8
#
_cell.length_a   1.000
_cell.length_b   1.000
_cell.length_c   1.000
_cell.angle_alpha   90.00
_cell.angle_beta   90.00
_cell.angle_gamma   90.00
#
_symmetry.space_group_name_H-M   'P 1'
#
loop_
_entity.id
_entity.type
_entity.pdbx_description
1 polymer ?
#
loop_
_entity_poly.entity_id
_entity_poly.type
_entity_poly.pdbx_seq_one_letter_code
_entity_poly.pdbx_strand_id
1 'polypeptide(L)'
;DTIRRAFSIARKGRPGPVLVDITKDVTANKTEYIKKEPKMPQPDCSAFNEDDLKKAIQMIEKAKKPYIFVGGGAILSGASEVLKTFVEKTDAPVCDTLMGKGAYDGTSENYTGMLGMHGTKTSNLGVSECDLLIAVGVRFSDRVLGNPKKFAKQAKILQIDIDPVEINKNIIVNHSIIGDVAIVLGKLNEKLEQQKHTEWLSHIADYQKMYPMTIPKEGLSGPFMIAKIYEMAKDAIMVTEVGQHQMWAAQYFKYSKPRTLLTSGGLGTMGYGLGAAIGAQTANPDKQVINIAGDGCFRMNMNELATASRQKLPLIEVIVNNHVLGMVR
;
A
#
# COMPACT_ATOMS: atom_id res chain seq x y z
N ASP A 1 -19.16 -9.07 27.29
CA ASP A 1 -19.60 -9.25 25.90
C ASP A 1 -19.18 -8.06 25.02
N THR A 2 -19.29 -6.80 25.49
CA THR A 2 -18.92 -5.59 24.71
C THR A 2 -17.47 -5.63 24.22
N ILE A 3 -16.49 -5.97 25.07
CA ILE A 3 -15.07 -6.08 24.67
C ILE A 3 -14.89 -7.18 23.60
N ARG A 4 -15.53 -8.35 23.75
CA ARG A 4 -15.48 -9.40 22.72
C ARG A 4 -16.07 -8.93 21.39
N ARG A 5 -17.19 -8.20 21.46
CA ARG A 5 -17.80 -7.60 20.27
C ARG A 5 -16.88 -6.56 19.61
N ALA A 6 -16.18 -5.75 20.43
CA ALA A 6 -15.21 -4.78 19.93
C ALA A 6 -14.07 -5.47 19.14
N PHE A 7 -13.49 -6.55 19.68
CA PHE A 7 -12.48 -7.35 18.96
C PHE A 7 -13.03 -7.97 17.67
N SER A 8 -14.28 -8.46 17.69
CA SER A 8 -14.93 -8.99 16.50
C SER A 8 -15.09 -7.92 15.42
N ILE A 9 -15.56 -6.71 15.79
CA ILE A 9 -15.74 -5.58 14.87
C ILE A 9 -14.40 -5.10 14.32
N ALA A 10 -13.38 -4.97 15.20
CA ALA A 10 -12.05 -4.50 14.82
C ALA A 10 -11.37 -5.38 13.74
N ARG A 11 -11.78 -6.65 13.63
CA ARG A 11 -11.18 -7.64 12.72
C ARG A 11 -12.07 -8.03 11.53
N LYS A 12 -13.35 -7.63 11.54
CA LYS A 12 -14.31 -7.98 10.49
C LYS A 12 -14.17 -7.04 9.28
N GLY A 13 -14.26 -7.58 8.08
CA GLY A 13 -14.19 -6.82 6.84
C GLY A 13 -12.88 -6.06 6.73
N ARG A 14 -12.94 -4.73 6.58
CA ARG A 14 -11.76 -3.87 6.66
C ARG A 14 -11.34 -3.68 8.12
N PRO A 15 -10.20 -4.23 8.57
CA PRO A 15 -9.78 -4.09 9.97
C PRO A 15 -9.53 -2.64 10.35
N GLY A 16 -9.92 -2.27 11.58
CA GLY A 16 -9.73 -0.91 12.08
C GLY A 16 -9.90 -0.81 13.59
N PRO A 17 -9.58 0.35 14.18
CA PRO A 17 -9.71 0.58 15.61
C PRO A 17 -11.17 0.65 16.03
N VAL A 18 -11.45 0.20 17.25
CA VAL A 18 -12.77 0.30 17.89
C VAL A 18 -12.60 0.95 19.25
N LEU A 19 -13.35 2.01 19.49
CA LEU A 19 -13.40 2.67 20.79
C LEU A 19 -14.44 1.96 21.69
N VAL A 20 -14.04 1.64 22.91
CA VAL A 20 -14.96 1.18 23.99
C VAL A 20 -14.91 2.20 25.11
N ASP A 21 -15.99 2.93 25.30
CA ASP A 21 -16.15 3.82 26.43
C ASP A 21 -16.70 3.05 27.63
N ILE A 22 -15.94 3.03 28.72
CA ILE A 22 -16.30 2.32 29.96
C ILE A 22 -16.63 3.36 31.03
N THR A 23 -17.90 3.48 31.34
CA THR A 23 -18.40 4.46 32.32
C THR A 23 -17.98 4.13 33.74
N LYS A 24 -17.92 5.15 34.61
CA LYS A 24 -17.42 5.05 35.98
C LYS A 24 -18.24 4.07 36.82
N ASP A 25 -19.55 4.06 36.67
CA ASP A 25 -20.46 3.16 37.40
C ASP A 25 -20.19 1.69 37.07
N VAL A 26 -19.91 1.38 35.77
CA VAL A 26 -19.56 0.01 35.33
C VAL A 26 -18.25 -0.47 35.99
N THR A 27 -17.27 0.42 36.14
CA THR A 27 -15.98 0.06 36.77
C THR A 27 -16.09 -0.12 38.29
N ALA A 28 -17.11 0.49 38.91
CA ALA A 28 -17.37 0.38 40.36
C ALA A 28 -18.24 -0.81 40.74
N ASN A 29 -18.99 -1.35 39.78
CA ASN A 29 -19.93 -2.45 40.05
C ASN A 29 -19.21 -3.79 40.20
N LYS A 30 -19.78 -4.67 41.03
CA LYS A 30 -19.32 -6.07 41.19
C LYS A 30 -20.10 -6.95 40.22
N THR A 31 -19.40 -7.93 39.64
CA THR A 31 -20.01 -8.94 38.76
C THR A 31 -19.35 -10.29 38.98
N GLU A 32 -20.07 -11.34 38.71
CA GLU A 32 -19.51 -12.69 38.67
C GLU A 32 -18.79 -12.89 37.32
N TYR A 33 -17.53 -13.29 37.39
CA TYR A 33 -16.74 -13.55 36.18
C TYR A 33 -16.91 -15.00 35.71
N ILE A 34 -17.49 -15.19 34.54
CA ILE A 34 -17.57 -16.48 33.86
C ILE A 34 -16.62 -16.48 32.68
N LYS A 35 -15.57 -17.32 32.74
CA LYS A 35 -14.63 -17.48 31.60
C LYS A 35 -15.36 -18.10 30.42
N LYS A 36 -15.30 -17.41 29.26
CA LYS A 36 -15.80 -17.93 28.00
C LYS A 36 -14.66 -17.99 26.99
N GLU A 37 -14.57 -19.07 26.23
CA GLU A 37 -13.58 -19.20 25.18
C GLU A 37 -13.84 -18.15 24.06
N PRO A 38 -12.78 -17.48 23.54
CA PRO A 38 -12.94 -16.52 22.48
C PRO A 38 -13.32 -17.24 21.17
N LYS A 39 -14.43 -16.82 20.56
CA LYS A 39 -14.76 -17.22 19.19
C LYS A 39 -14.03 -16.28 18.23
N MET A 40 -13.11 -16.82 17.44
CA MET A 40 -12.46 -16.06 16.37
C MET A 40 -13.50 -15.77 15.28
N PRO A 41 -13.72 -14.50 14.90
CA PRO A 41 -14.60 -14.21 13.79
C PRO A 41 -14.00 -14.81 12.52
N GLN A 42 -14.81 -15.56 11.78
CA GLN A 42 -14.47 -15.97 10.43
C GLN A 42 -14.52 -14.71 9.54
N PRO A 43 -13.53 -14.46 8.69
CA PRO A 43 -13.63 -13.40 7.69
C PRO A 43 -14.84 -13.72 6.79
N ASP A 44 -15.80 -12.82 6.73
CA ASP A 44 -16.92 -12.92 5.77
C ASP A 44 -16.40 -12.41 4.41
N CYS A 45 -15.75 -13.31 3.66
CA CYS A 45 -14.93 -12.95 2.50
C CYS A 45 -15.64 -13.18 1.17
N SER A 46 -16.95 -13.55 1.17
CA SER A 46 -17.63 -14.04 -0.03
C SER A 46 -18.93 -13.30 -0.36
N ALA A 47 -18.91 -11.97 -0.29
CA ALA A 47 -20.08 -11.16 -0.65
C ALA A 47 -20.31 -11.01 -2.16
N PHE A 48 -19.42 -11.53 -3.02
CA PHE A 48 -19.53 -11.47 -4.46
C PHE A 48 -20.16 -12.76 -5.03
N ASN A 49 -20.84 -12.63 -6.17
CA ASN A 49 -21.47 -13.73 -6.89
C ASN A 49 -20.77 -14.04 -8.24
N GLU A 50 -21.16 -15.13 -8.87
CA GLU A 50 -20.61 -15.57 -10.16
C GLU A 50 -20.84 -14.54 -11.29
N ASP A 51 -21.92 -13.77 -11.25
CA ASP A 51 -22.21 -12.77 -12.27
C ASP A 51 -21.29 -11.56 -12.15
N ASP A 52 -20.86 -11.20 -10.93
CA ASP A 52 -19.87 -10.16 -10.72
C ASP A 52 -18.51 -10.57 -11.29
N LEU A 53 -18.10 -11.83 -11.09
CA LEU A 53 -16.87 -12.38 -11.68
C LEU A 53 -16.97 -12.41 -13.21
N LYS A 54 -18.08 -12.88 -13.79
CA LYS A 54 -18.28 -12.91 -15.26
C LYS A 54 -18.18 -11.53 -15.89
N LYS A 55 -18.79 -10.51 -15.27
CA LYS A 55 -18.72 -9.12 -15.76
C LYS A 55 -17.29 -8.59 -15.71
N ALA A 56 -16.56 -8.85 -14.61
CA ALA A 56 -15.15 -8.44 -14.48
C ALA A 56 -14.29 -9.09 -15.56
N ILE A 57 -14.42 -10.40 -15.77
CA ILE A 57 -13.71 -11.15 -16.83
C ILE A 57 -14.00 -10.53 -18.20
N GLN A 58 -15.26 -10.31 -18.53
CA GLN A 58 -15.64 -9.68 -19.80
C GLN A 58 -15.06 -8.28 -19.99
N MET A 59 -14.89 -7.51 -18.90
CA MET A 59 -14.22 -6.20 -18.96
C MET A 59 -12.74 -6.36 -19.24
N ILE A 60 -12.08 -7.31 -18.58
CA ILE A 60 -10.63 -7.57 -18.73
C ILE A 60 -10.34 -8.07 -20.15
N GLU A 61 -11.08 -9.07 -20.64
CA GLU A 61 -10.88 -9.66 -21.97
C GLU A 61 -11.14 -8.70 -23.14
N LYS A 62 -11.98 -7.68 -22.93
CA LYS A 62 -12.28 -6.65 -23.93
C LYS A 62 -11.30 -5.49 -23.92
N ALA A 63 -10.50 -5.37 -22.88
CA ALA A 63 -9.54 -4.27 -22.74
C ALA A 63 -8.37 -4.43 -23.74
N LYS A 64 -7.96 -3.33 -24.34
CA LYS A 64 -6.79 -3.26 -25.20
C LYS A 64 -5.60 -2.61 -24.52
N LYS A 65 -5.88 -1.78 -23.51
CA LYS A 65 -4.92 -1.02 -22.73
C LYS A 65 -5.21 -1.16 -21.22
N PRO A 66 -5.25 -2.39 -20.68
CA PRO A 66 -5.51 -2.58 -19.26
C PRO A 66 -4.37 -1.99 -18.41
N TYR A 67 -4.69 -1.51 -17.22
CA TYR A 67 -3.73 -1.05 -16.22
C TYR A 67 -4.15 -1.50 -14.83
N ILE A 68 -3.22 -2.07 -14.06
CA ILE A 68 -3.49 -2.53 -12.71
C ILE A 68 -2.98 -1.50 -11.70
N PHE A 69 -3.86 -1.08 -10.79
CA PHE A 69 -3.56 -0.13 -9.73
C PHE A 69 -3.74 -0.79 -8.36
N VAL A 70 -2.62 -0.95 -7.62
CA VAL A 70 -2.55 -1.76 -6.40
C VAL A 70 -2.46 -0.89 -5.16
N GLY A 71 -3.30 -1.16 -4.17
CA GLY A 71 -3.31 -0.46 -2.90
C GLY A 71 -2.96 -1.34 -1.69
N GLY A 72 -3.03 -0.74 -0.51
CA GLY A 72 -2.76 -1.41 0.76
C GLY A 72 -3.68 -2.59 1.06
N GLY A 73 -4.87 -2.65 0.46
CA GLY A 73 -5.79 -3.79 0.58
C GLY A 73 -5.18 -5.10 0.07
N ALA A 74 -4.37 -5.05 -0.99
CA ALA A 74 -3.66 -6.23 -1.49
C ALA A 74 -2.63 -6.79 -0.48
N ILE A 75 -1.94 -5.89 0.25
CA ILE A 75 -0.99 -6.30 1.31
C ILE A 75 -1.74 -6.87 2.52
N LEU A 76 -2.82 -6.23 2.94
CA LEU A 76 -3.61 -6.67 4.09
C LEU A 76 -4.24 -8.04 3.85
N SER A 77 -4.70 -8.30 2.65
CA SER A 77 -5.27 -9.57 2.21
C SER A 77 -4.21 -10.67 1.98
N GLY A 78 -2.90 -10.33 1.92
CA GLY A 78 -1.84 -11.29 1.58
C GLY A 78 -1.86 -11.74 0.12
N ALA A 79 -2.33 -10.88 -0.78
CA ALA A 79 -2.63 -11.21 -2.18
C ALA A 79 -1.42 -11.24 -3.12
N SER A 80 -0.18 -11.05 -2.65
CA SER A 80 0.98 -10.82 -3.52
C SER A 80 1.20 -11.92 -4.57
N GLU A 81 1.09 -13.20 -4.19
CA GLU A 81 1.30 -14.31 -5.14
C GLU A 81 0.18 -14.43 -6.17
N VAL A 82 -1.09 -14.33 -5.73
CA VAL A 82 -2.21 -14.36 -6.66
C VAL A 82 -2.27 -13.12 -7.55
N LEU A 83 -1.80 -11.96 -7.05
CA LEU A 83 -1.63 -10.74 -7.82
C LEU A 83 -0.57 -10.90 -8.91
N LYS A 84 0.57 -11.53 -8.60
CA LYS A 84 1.60 -11.84 -9.59
C LYS A 84 1.02 -12.67 -10.75
N THR A 85 0.32 -13.77 -10.43
CA THR A 85 -0.37 -14.59 -11.44
C THR A 85 -1.41 -13.80 -12.23
N PHE A 86 -2.14 -12.90 -11.56
CA PHE A 86 -3.13 -12.05 -12.22
C PHE A 86 -2.51 -11.06 -13.20
N VAL A 87 -1.37 -10.44 -12.83
CA VAL A 87 -0.60 -9.56 -13.73
C VAL A 87 -0.08 -10.33 -14.94
N GLU A 88 0.50 -11.53 -14.71
CA GLU A 88 0.96 -12.40 -15.79
C GLU A 88 -0.17 -12.78 -16.75
N LYS A 89 -1.36 -13.13 -16.24
CA LYS A 89 -2.52 -13.48 -17.06
C LYS A 89 -3.12 -12.31 -17.82
N THR A 90 -3.15 -11.14 -17.20
CA THR A 90 -3.70 -9.93 -17.84
C THR A 90 -2.71 -9.23 -18.77
N ASP A 91 -1.42 -9.59 -18.72
CA ASP A 91 -0.33 -8.96 -19.49
C ASP A 91 -0.40 -7.43 -19.42
N ALA A 92 -0.56 -6.89 -18.20
CA ALA A 92 -0.82 -5.49 -17.95
C ALA A 92 0.27 -4.81 -17.14
N PRO A 93 0.55 -3.51 -17.35
CA PRO A 93 1.43 -2.74 -16.49
C PRO A 93 0.78 -2.51 -15.13
N VAL A 94 1.63 -2.38 -14.10
CA VAL A 94 1.23 -2.25 -12.69
C VAL A 94 1.79 -0.95 -12.10
N CYS A 95 0.93 -0.20 -11.43
CA CYS A 95 1.33 0.87 -10.53
C CYS A 95 0.74 0.66 -9.13
N ASP A 96 1.28 1.36 -8.14
CA ASP A 96 0.83 1.22 -6.77
C ASP A 96 0.51 2.56 -6.08
N THR A 97 -0.10 2.47 -4.91
CA THR A 97 -0.15 3.54 -3.91
C THR A 97 1.04 3.44 -2.97
N LEU A 98 1.30 4.47 -2.16
CA LEU A 98 2.28 4.41 -1.08
C LEU A 98 2.06 3.19 -0.17
N MET A 99 0.81 2.89 0.18
CA MET A 99 0.47 1.74 1.03
C MET A 99 0.43 0.39 0.28
N GLY A 100 0.48 0.41 -1.05
CA GLY A 100 0.55 -0.78 -1.90
C GLY A 100 1.98 -1.25 -2.21
N LYS A 101 2.99 -0.50 -1.79
CA LYS A 101 4.39 -0.81 -2.02
C LYS A 101 4.77 -2.22 -1.58
N GLY A 102 5.38 -2.99 -2.48
CA GLY A 102 5.78 -4.37 -2.23
C GLY A 102 4.66 -5.40 -2.36
N ALA A 103 3.41 -5.00 -2.62
CA ALA A 103 2.36 -5.96 -2.98
C ALA A 103 2.65 -6.66 -4.31
N TYR A 104 3.23 -5.92 -5.25
CA TYR A 104 3.83 -6.42 -6.48
C TYR A 104 5.32 -6.08 -6.51
N ASP A 105 6.13 -6.92 -7.16
CA ASP A 105 7.58 -6.75 -7.21
C ASP A 105 7.98 -5.45 -7.92
N GLY A 106 8.55 -4.51 -7.15
CA GLY A 106 9.04 -3.22 -7.66
C GLY A 106 10.26 -3.31 -8.60
N THR A 107 10.81 -4.51 -8.81
CA THR A 107 11.90 -4.76 -9.78
C THR A 107 11.40 -5.35 -11.10
N SER A 108 10.12 -5.72 -11.18
CA SER A 108 9.49 -6.27 -12.39
C SER A 108 9.44 -5.24 -13.52
N GLU A 109 9.60 -5.70 -14.77
CA GLU A 109 9.47 -4.87 -15.97
C GLU A 109 8.07 -4.28 -16.15
N ASN A 110 7.03 -4.98 -15.67
CA ASN A 110 5.65 -4.50 -15.72
C ASN A 110 5.36 -3.43 -14.65
N TYR A 111 6.24 -3.26 -13.65
CA TYR A 111 6.05 -2.27 -12.60
C TYR A 111 6.50 -0.88 -13.06
N THR A 112 5.60 0.09 -12.98
CA THR A 112 5.83 1.45 -13.48
C THR A 112 6.06 2.49 -12.38
N GLY A 113 5.95 2.09 -11.12
CA GLY A 113 6.10 2.98 -9.97
C GLY A 113 4.78 3.39 -9.33
N MET A 114 4.86 4.36 -8.43
CA MET A 114 3.69 4.88 -7.71
C MET A 114 2.84 5.77 -8.62
N LEU A 115 1.52 5.78 -8.39
CA LEU A 115 0.56 6.67 -9.06
C LEU A 115 0.25 7.89 -8.18
N GLY A 116 -0.09 9.01 -8.79
CA GLY A 116 -0.61 10.21 -8.15
C GLY A 116 0.41 11.34 -8.01
N MET A 117 0.23 12.20 -7.01
CA MET A 117 0.98 13.45 -6.80
C MET A 117 2.50 13.24 -6.72
N HIS A 118 2.93 12.17 -6.06
CA HIS A 118 4.34 11.78 -5.93
C HIS A 118 4.69 10.55 -6.79
N GLY A 119 3.83 10.22 -7.74
CA GLY A 119 4.00 9.10 -8.64
C GLY A 119 4.99 9.37 -9.77
N THR A 120 5.34 8.31 -10.49
CA THR A 120 6.14 8.41 -11.70
C THR A 120 5.32 9.04 -12.82
N LYS A 121 6.01 9.71 -13.74
CA LYS A 121 5.36 10.26 -14.94
C LYS A 121 4.79 9.13 -15.80
N THR A 122 5.47 8.00 -15.90
CA THR A 122 5.01 6.81 -16.60
C THR A 122 3.67 6.31 -16.07
N SER A 123 3.53 6.11 -14.74
CA SER A 123 2.27 5.65 -14.14
C SER A 123 1.13 6.63 -14.37
N ASN A 124 1.39 7.94 -14.20
CA ASN A 124 0.36 8.96 -14.40
C ASN A 124 -0.09 9.07 -15.88
N LEU A 125 0.83 9.00 -16.84
CA LEU A 125 0.50 8.99 -18.27
C LEU A 125 -0.22 7.70 -18.65
N GLY A 126 0.30 6.53 -18.25
CA GLY A 126 -0.29 5.25 -18.58
C GLY A 126 -1.73 5.11 -18.06
N VAL A 127 -2.00 5.53 -16.81
CA VAL A 127 -3.38 5.56 -16.28
C VAL A 127 -4.25 6.58 -17.01
N SER A 128 -3.69 7.67 -17.51
CA SER A 128 -4.42 8.66 -18.31
C SER A 128 -4.78 8.17 -19.72
N GLU A 129 -4.17 7.09 -20.20
CA GLU A 129 -4.38 6.54 -21.55
C GLU A 129 -4.98 5.14 -21.56
N CYS A 130 -5.03 4.44 -20.41
CA CYS A 130 -5.62 3.13 -20.34
C CYS A 130 -7.12 3.13 -20.69
N ASP A 131 -7.63 2.03 -21.20
CA ASP A 131 -9.06 1.84 -21.45
C ASP A 131 -9.78 1.07 -20.34
N LEU A 132 -9.00 0.36 -19.50
CA LEU A 132 -9.47 -0.31 -18.30
C LEU A 132 -8.48 -0.11 -17.15
N LEU A 133 -8.94 0.51 -16.06
CA LEU A 133 -8.20 0.60 -14.80
C LEU A 133 -8.74 -0.44 -13.82
N ILE A 134 -7.91 -1.41 -13.45
CA ILE A 134 -8.24 -2.46 -12.47
C ILE A 134 -7.67 -2.05 -11.12
N ALA A 135 -8.52 -1.57 -10.23
CA ALA A 135 -8.16 -1.06 -8.91
C ALA A 135 -8.29 -2.16 -7.85
N VAL A 136 -7.17 -2.57 -7.27
CA VAL A 136 -7.04 -3.73 -6.37
C VAL A 136 -6.73 -3.25 -4.95
N GLY A 137 -7.74 -3.24 -4.08
CA GLY A 137 -7.62 -2.80 -2.68
C GLY A 137 -7.23 -1.32 -2.55
N VAL A 138 -7.85 -0.46 -3.35
CA VAL A 138 -7.52 0.98 -3.47
C VAL A 138 -8.71 1.85 -3.09
N ARG A 139 -8.48 2.86 -2.26
CA ARG A 139 -9.50 3.84 -1.81
C ARG A 139 -9.69 5.05 -2.71
N PHE A 140 -8.89 5.23 -3.75
CA PHE A 140 -8.91 6.43 -4.59
C PHE A 140 -8.80 7.74 -3.77
N SER A 141 -7.74 7.87 -2.96
CA SER A 141 -7.52 9.07 -2.14
C SER A 141 -7.22 10.31 -2.99
N ASP A 142 -7.38 11.48 -2.39
CA ASP A 142 -7.06 12.79 -3.00
C ASP A 142 -5.60 12.89 -3.50
N ARG A 143 -4.66 12.24 -2.80
CA ARG A 143 -3.24 12.20 -3.19
C ARG A 143 -2.99 11.48 -4.53
N VAL A 144 -3.92 10.61 -4.93
CA VAL A 144 -3.88 9.86 -6.19
C VAL A 144 -4.70 10.54 -7.26
N LEU A 145 -5.93 10.93 -6.93
CA LEU A 145 -6.89 11.43 -7.91
C LEU A 145 -6.53 12.83 -8.44
N GLY A 146 -5.97 13.69 -7.59
CA GLY A 146 -5.83 15.10 -7.89
C GLY A 146 -7.21 15.73 -8.17
N ASN A 147 -7.57 15.82 -9.45
CA ASN A 147 -8.92 16.23 -9.85
C ASN A 147 -9.75 15.00 -10.28
N PRO A 148 -10.74 14.54 -9.47
CA PRO A 148 -11.54 13.35 -9.77
C PRO A 148 -12.26 13.41 -11.12
N LYS A 149 -12.65 14.60 -11.59
CA LYS A 149 -13.33 14.78 -12.88
C LYS A 149 -12.42 14.56 -14.09
N LYS A 150 -11.10 14.58 -13.88
CA LYS A 150 -10.10 14.38 -14.93
C LYS A 150 -9.36 13.05 -14.83
N PHE A 151 -9.48 12.34 -13.71
CA PHE A 151 -8.78 11.09 -13.45
C PHE A 151 -9.32 9.96 -14.33
N ALA A 152 -8.44 9.30 -15.08
CA ALA A 152 -8.73 8.14 -15.94
C ALA A 152 -10.06 8.28 -16.75
N LYS A 153 -10.35 9.47 -17.26
CA LYS A 153 -11.67 9.86 -17.80
C LYS A 153 -12.15 8.96 -18.95
N GLN A 154 -11.23 8.39 -19.72
CA GLN A 154 -11.49 7.54 -20.89
C GLN A 154 -11.57 6.06 -20.49
N ALA A 155 -11.09 5.68 -19.31
CA ALA A 155 -11.03 4.30 -18.86
C ALA A 155 -12.33 3.86 -18.22
N LYS A 156 -12.70 2.59 -18.42
CA LYS A 156 -13.60 1.89 -17.51
C LYS A 156 -12.84 1.56 -16.23
N ILE A 157 -13.49 1.58 -15.09
CA ILE A 157 -12.90 1.26 -13.80
C ILE A 157 -13.56 0.03 -13.21
N LEU A 158 -12.76 -1.00 -12.95
CA LEU A 158 -13.11 -2.18 -12.17
C LEU A 158 -12.47 -2.06 -10.79
N GLN A 159 -13.25 -2.01 -9.71
CA GLN A 159 -12.73 -1.92 -8.35
C GLN A 159 -12.97 -3.22 -7.58
N ILE A 160 -11.91 -3.74 -6.96
CA ILE A 160 -11.95 -4.89 -6.04
C ILE A 160 -11.60 -4.38 -4.66
N ASP A 161 -12.54 -4.41 -3.74
CA ASP A 161 -12.35 -3.94 -2.36
C ASP A 161 -13.20 -4.75 -1.38
N ILE A 162 -12.71 -4.90 -0.15
CA ILE A 162 -13.45 -5.58 0.92
C ILE A 162 -14.49 -4.66 1.56
N ASP A 163 -14.33 -3.35 1.43
CA ASP A 163 -15.17 -2.34 2.07
C ASP A 163 -16.18 -1.74 1.08
N PRO A 164 -17.48 -2.09 1.17
CA PRO A 164 -18.50 -1.55 0.27
C PRO A 164 -18.63 -0.03 0.35
N VAL A 165 -18.21 0.60 1.47
CA VAL A 165 -18.29 2.06 1.64
C VAL A 165 -17.28 2.80 0.77
N GLU A 166 -16.20 2.16 0.35
CA GLU A 166 -15.21 2.77 -0.55
C GLU A 166 -15.64 2.73 -2.03
N ILE A 167 -16.68 1.95 -2.38
CA ILE A 167 -17.20 1.90 -3.75
C ILE A 167 -18.00 3.16 -4.07
N ASN A 168 -17.70 3.79 -5.21
CA ASN A 168 -18.32 5.03 -5.68
C ASN A 168 -18.18 6.25 -4.75
N LYS A 169 -17.27 6.18 -3.77
CA LYS A 169 -17.09 7.25 -2.78
C LYS A 169 -16.39 8.48 -3.36
N ASN A 170 -15.25 8.29 -3.98
CA ASN A 170 -14.41 9.36 -4.52
C ASN A 170 -14.41 9.41 -6.05
N ILE A 171 -14.72 8.30 -6.70
CA ILE A 171 -14.84 8.16 -8.14
C ILE A 171 -15.94 7.13 -8.46
N ILE A 172 -16.70 7.37 -9.50
CA ILE A 172 -17.72 6.41 -9.95
C ILE A 172 -17.04 5.30 -10.77
N VAL A 173 -17.25 4.06 -10.38
CA VAL A 173 -16.70 2.88 -11.06
C VAL A 173 -17.72 2.21 -11.97
N ASN A 174 -17.26 1.54 -13.03
CA ASN A 174 -18.13 0.86 -13.98
C ASN A 174 -18.58 -0.51 -13.46
N HIS A 175 -17.74 -1.16 -12.66
CA HIS A 175 -18.05 -2.40 -11.98
C HIS A 175 -17.22 -2.55 -10.70
N SER A 176 -17.77 -3.23 -9.71
CA SER A 176 -17.05 -3.53 -8.47
C SER A 176 -17.30 -4.96 -8.01
N ILE A 177 -16.30 -5.53 -7.32
CA ILE A 177 -16.42 -6.81 -6.63
C ILE A 177 -16.11 -6.55 -5.16
N ILE A 178 -17.08 -6.80 -4.28
CA ILE A 178 -16.92 -6.67 -2.83
C ILE A 178 -16.42 -7.99 -2.27
N GLY A 179 -15.16 -8.02 -1.81
CA GLY A 179 -14.56 -9.23 -1.26
C GLY A 179 -13.09 -9.06 -0.92
N ASP A 180 -12.54 -10.08 -0.27
CA ASP A 180 -11.12 -10.17 -0.01
C ASP A 180 -10.33 -10.27 -1.32
N VAL A 181 -9.30 -9.44 -1.46
CA VAL A 181 -8.54 -9.32 -2.71
C VAL A 181 -7.91 -10.65 -3.13
N ALA A 182 -7.33 -11.41 -2.18
CA ALA A 182 -6.67 -12.67 -2.51
C ALA A 182 -7.69 -13.71 -3.03
N ILE A 183 -8.87 -13.76 -2.42
CA ILE A 183 -9.94 -14.67 -2.82
C ILE A 183 -10.50 -14.27 -4.20
N VAL A 184 -10.80 -12.98 -4.40
CA VAL A 184 -11.35 -12.48 -5.68
C VAL A 184 -10.36 -12.71 -6.82
N LEU A 185 -9.08 -12.32 -6.65
CA LEU A 185 -8.05 -12.53 -7.68
C LEU A 185 -7.82 -14.02 -7.93
N GLY A 186 -7.86 -14.87 -6.90
CA GLY A 186 -7.78 -16.31 -7.06
C GLY A 186 -8.87 -16.84 -7.97
N LYS A 187 -10.13 -16.43 -7.75
CA LYS A 187 -11.28 -16.81 -8.58
C LYS A 187 -11.23 -16.26 -10.01
N LEU A 188 -10.73 -15.03 -10.16
CA LEU A 188 -10.49 -14.47 -11.50
C LEU A 188 -9.39 -15.27 -12.23
N ASN A 189 -8.29 -15.60 -11.56
CA ASN A 189 -7.20 -16.40 -12.13
C ASN A 189 -7.62 -17.80 -12.59
N GLU A 190 -8.58 -18.44 -11.89
CA GLU A 190 -9.13 -19.74 -12.29
C GLU A 190 -9.84 -19.69 -13.64
N LYS A 191 -10.48 -18.55 -13.98
CA LYS A 191 -11.39 -18.42 -15.12
C LYS A 191 -10.86 -17.55 -16.25
N LEU A 192 -9.91 -16.66 -15.96
CA LEU A 192 -9.33 -15.74 -16.95
C LEU A 192 -8.37 -16.48 -17.87
N GLU A 193 -8.55 -16.34 -19.16
CA GLU A 193 -7.58 -16.79 -20.17
C GLU A 193 -6.38 -15.85 -20.26
N GLN A 194 -5.25 -16.36 -20.73
CA GLN A 194 -4.03 -15.58 -20.94
C GLN A 194 -4.27 -14.48 -21.97
N GLN A 195 -4.09 -13.23 -21.56
CA GLN A 195 -4.16 -12.06 -22.44
C GLN A 195 -2.79 -11.74 -23.05
N LYS A 196 -2.77 -10.89 -24.06
CA LYS A 196 -1.53 -10.40 -24.67
C LYS A 196 -1.69 -8.95 -25.14
N HIS A 197 -0.88 -8.04 -24.55
CA HIS A 197 -0.94 -6.59 -24.79
C HIS A 197 0.42 -6.02 -25.17
N THR A 198 1.16 -6.69 -26.06
CA THR A 198 2.56 -6.37 -26.43
C THR A 198 2.75 -4.90 -26.87
N GLU A 199 1.85 -4.37 -27.70
CA GLU A 199 1.94 -2.98 -28.16
C GLU A 199 1.74 -1.99 -27.01
N TRP A 200 0.82 -2.29 -26.11
CA TRP A 200 0.57 -1.46 -24.93
C TRP A 200 1.75 -1.48 -23.95
N LEU A 201 2.30 -2.65 -23.65
CA LEU A 201 3.48 -2.77 -22.81
C LEU A 201 4.70 -2.07 -23.42
N SER A 202 4.89 -2.17 -24.75
CA SER A 202 5.94 -1.46 -25.46
C SER A 202 5.78 0.07 -25.33
N HIS A 203 4.55 0.57 -25.49
CA HIS A 203 4.24 1.99 -25.31
C HIS A 203 4.55 2.49 -23.88
N ILE A 204 4.22 1.70 -22.86
CA ILE A 204 4.55 2.01 -21.45
C ILE A 204 6.07 1.96 -21.23
N ALA A 205 6.78 0.99 -21.81
CA ALA A 205 8.24 0.92 -21.75
C ALA A 205 8.91 2.15 -22.39
N ASP A 206 8.35 2.70 -23.46
CA ASP A 206 8.83 3.93 -24.06
C ASP A 206 8.66 5.15 -23.12
N TYR A 207 7.56 5.20 -22.36
CA TYR A 207 7.44 6.22 -21.31
C TYR A 207 8.47 6.04 -20.19
N GLN A 208 8.80 4.81 -19.78
CA GLN A 208 9.86 4.57 -18.80
C GLN A 208 11.23 5.07 -19.30
N LYS A 209 11.54 4.87 -20.59
CA LYS A 209 12.77 5.36 -21.22
C LYS A 209 12.77 6.89 -21.36
N MET A 210 11.63 7.47 -21.73
CA MET A 210 11.49 8.91 -21.96
C MET A 210 11.50 9.72 -20.66
N TYR A 211 10.97 9.14 -19.59
CA TYR A 211 10.81 9.80 -18.29
C TYR A 211 11.41 8.98 -17.14
N PRO A 212 12.71 8.66 -17.18
CA PRO A 212 13.35 7.89 -16.14
C PRO A 212 13.35 8.66 -14.80
N MET A 213 13.28 7.95 -13.71
CA MET A 213 13.53 8.52 -12.39
C MET A 213 15.01 8.87 -12.28
N THR A 214 15.32 10.16 -12.32
CA THR A 214 16.69 10.64 -12.31
C THR A 214 17.25 10.74 -10.88
N ILE A 215 18.48 10.27 -10.70
CA ILE A 215 19.26 10.46 -9.49
C ILE A 215 20.33 11.50 -9.79
N PRO A 216 20.38 12.64 -9.08
CA PRO A 216 21.45 13.61 -9.25
C PRO A 216 22.83 12.95 -9.08
N LYS A 217 23.74 13.22 -10.00
CA LYS A 217 25.09 12.62 -9.98
C LYS A 217 26.05 13.36 -9.08
N GLU A 218 25.78 14.63 -8.79
CA GLU A 218 26.62 15.50 -8.01
C GLU A 218 25.97 15.83 -6.66
N GLY A 219 26.78 15.84 -5.61
CA GLY A 219 26.37 16.17 -4.26
C GLY A 219 25.56 15.07 -3.55
N LEU A 220 25.31 15.31 -2.28
CA LEU A 220 24.47 14.44 -1.44
C LEU A 220 23.01 14.87 -1.58
N SER A 221 22.20 14.06 -2.28
CA SER A 221 20.77 14.29 -2.43
C SER A 221 19.94 13.15 -1.82
N GLY A 222 18.68 13.43 -1.45
CA GLY A 222 17.78 12.41 -0.92
C GLY A 222 17.60 11.20 -1.87
N PRO A 223 17.35 11.40 -3.17
CA PRO A 223 17.32 10.32 -4.16
C PRO A 223 18.59 9.46 -4.19
N PHE A 224 19.76 10.11 -4.19
CA PHE A 224 21.07 9.43 -4.18
C PHE A 224 21.25 8.58 -2.91
N MET A 225 20.95 9.15 -1.75
CA MET A 225 21.05 8.45 -0.47
C MET A 225 20.17 7.20 -0.45
N ILE A 226 18.89 7.30 -0.86
CA ILE A 226 17.97 6.16 -0.87
C ILE A 226 18.43 5.09 -1.88
N ALA A 227 18.92 5.49 -3.05
CA ALA A 227 19.46 4.54 -4.03
C ALA A 227 20.66 3.78 -3.47
N LYS A 228 21.55 4.46 -2.72
CA LYS A 228 22.68 3.81 -2.05
C LYS A 228 22.25 2.88 -0.93
N ILE A 229 21.24 3.24 -0.15
CA ILE A 229 20.67 2.35 0.87
C ILE A 229 20.11 1.08 0.19
N TYR A 230 19.40 1.25 -0.94
CA TYR A 230 18.89 0.10 -1.69
C TYR A 230 20.00 -0.82 -2.20
N GLU A 231 21.11 -0.27 -2.74
CA GLU A 231 22.26 -1.06 -3.18
C GLU A 231 22.88 -1.89 -2.04
N MET A 232 22.93 -1.34 -0.82
CA MET A 232 23.54 -1.96 0.35
C MET A 232 22.62 -2.92 1.10
N ALA A 233 21.30 -2.69 1.08
CA ALA A 233 20.34 -3.37 1.95
C ALA A 233 18.99 -3.64 1.24
N LYS A 234 19.01 -4.36 0.13
CA LYS A 234 17.83 -4.64 -0.72
C LYS A 234 16.68 -5.33 0.01
N ASP A 235 16.99 -6.19 0.98
CA ASP A 235 16.02 -6.97 1.75
C ASP A 235 15.65 -6.34 3.11
N ALA A 236 16.11 -5.11 3.38
CA ALA A 236 15.81 -4.41 4.63
C ALA A 236 14.31 -4.11 4.77
N ILE A 237 13.84 -4.09 6.00
CA ILE A 237 12.56 -3.48 6.34
C ILE A 237 12.80 -1.97 6.45
N MET A 238 12.21 -1.24 5.51
CA MET A 238 12.29 0.22 5.48
C MET A 238 11.18 0.80 6.34
N VAL A 239 11.54 1.64 7.27
CA VAL A 239 10.60 2.45 8.04
C VAL A 239 10.81 3.90 7.66
N THR A 240 9.76 4.68 7.56
CA THR A 240 9.91 6.11 7.28
C THR A 240 9.16 6.97 8.27
N GLU A 241 9.75 8.06 8.61
CA GLU A 241 9.04 9.23 9.12
C GLU A 241 8.26 9.92 8.00
N VAL A 242 7.64 11.06 8.27
CA VAL A 242 6.78 11.78 7.32
C VAL A 242 7.45 13.05 6.83
N GLY A 243 7.57 13.19 5.51
CA GLY A 243 8.18 14.34 4.85
C GLY A 243 8.79 14.01 3.49
N GLN A 244 9.69 14.86 2.99
CA GLN A 244 10.37 14.63 1.69
C GLN A 244 11.12 13.29 1.67
N HIS A 245 11.79 12.92 2.75
CA HIS A 245 12.49 11.66 2.91
C HIS A 245 11.57 10.43 2.75
N GLN A 246 10.31 10.51 3.19
CA GLN A 246 9.29 9.49 2.96
C GLN A 246 9.01 9.31 1.46
N MET A 247 8.87 10.41 0.73
CA MET A 247 8.62 10.37 -0.72
C MET A 247 9.83 9.82 -1.46
N TRP A 248 11.05 10.20 -1.10
CA TRP A 248 12.27 9.64 -1.71
C TRP A 248 12.39 8.13 -1.43
N ALA A 249 12.11 7.68 -0.21
CA ALA A 249 12.08 6.25 0.12
C ALA A 249 11.03 5.50 -0.72
N ALA A 250 9.83 6.08 -0.89
CA ALA A 250 8.78 5.49 -1.71
C ALA A 250 9.10 5.43 -3.21
N GLN A 251 9.90 6.39 -3.71
CA GLN A 251 10.22 6.51 -5.14
C GLN A 251 11.49 5.74 -5.55
N TYR A 252 12.53 5.78 -4.73
CA TYR A 252 13.87 5.32 -5.12
C TYR A 252 14.31 4.00 -4.48
N PHE A 253 13.60 3.52 -3.45
CA PHE A 253 13.78 2.17 -2.92
C PHE A 253 12.83 1.20 -3.64
N LYS A 254 13.36 0.09 -4.16
CA LYS A 254 12.57 -0.92 -4.89
C LYS A 254 12.07 -2.00 -3.92
N TYR A 255 10.81 -1.95 -3.59
CA TYR A 255 10.17 -2.93 -2.69
C TYR A 255 9.75 -4.15 -3.49
N SER A 256 10.40 -5.30 -3.26
CA SER A 256 10.10 -6.57 -3.95
C SER A 256 9.22 -7.52 -3.12
N LYS A 257 9.00 -7.22 -1.84
CA LYS A 257 8.26 -8.08 -0.91
C LYS A 257 7.21 -7.27 -0.14
N PRO A 258 6.04 -7.85 0.16
CA PRO A 258 5.03 -7.20 0.98
C PRO A 258 5.53 -6.99 2.42
N ARG A 259 5.00 -5.97 3.10
CA ARG A 259 5.30 -5.64 4.50
C ARG A 259 6.77 -5.27 4.77
N THR A 260 7.49 -4.81 3.74
CA THR A 260 8.86 -4.29 3.87
C THR A 260 8.93 -2.76 3.89
N LEU A 261 7.79 -2.06 3.74
CA LEU A 261 7.66 -0.63 4.00
C LEU A 261 6.69 -0.39 5.14
N LEU A 262 7.15 0.28 6.19
CA LEU A 262 6.35 0.75 7.32
C LEU A 262 6.33 2.27 7.32
N THR A 263 5.15 2.86 7.19
CA THR A 263 5.03 4.32 7.09
C THR A 263 3.65 4.80 7.52
N SER A 264 3.56 6.01 8.07
CA SER A 264 2.30 6.67 8.34
C SER A 264 1.74 7.29 7.07
N GLY A 265 1.27 6.47 6.14
CA GLY A 265 0.78 6.90 4.81
C GLY A 265 -0.67 7.37 4.78
N GLY A 266 -1.44 7.17 5.85
CA GLY A 266 -2.82 7.65 5.99
C GLY A 266 -2.89 9.02 6.64
N LEU A 267 -2.57 9.09 7.93
CA LEU A 267 -2.60 10.34 8.71
C LEU A 267 -1.36 11.22 8.48
N GLY A 268 -0.21 10.63 8.17
CA GLY A 268 1.02 11.39 7.98
C GLY A 268 1.61 11.90 9.30
N THR A 269 1.72 11.03 10.30
CA THR A 269 2.16 11.38 11.65
C THR A 269 3.68 11.50 11.71
N MET A 270 4.20 12.70 11.94
CA MET A 270 5.61 12.91 12.28
C MET A 270 5.90 12.30 13.67
N GLY A 271 7.08 11.68 13.83
CA GLY A 271 7.45 10.94 15.05
C GLY A 271 6.99 9.47 15.09
N TYR A 272 6.38 8.97 14.01
CA TYR A 272 5.94 7.58 13.88
C TYR A 272 7.12 6.60 13.73
N GLY A 273 8.16 6.99 12.99
CA GLY A 273 9.14 6.06 12.41
C GLY A 273 9.99 5.35 13.45
N LEU A 274 10.57 6.06 14.40
CA LEU A 274 11.47 5.43 15.39
C LEU A 274 10.74 4.37 16.22
N GLY A 275 9.54 4.65 16.71
CA GLY A 275 8.71 3.66 17.43
C GLY A 275 8.35 2.46 16.57
N ALA A 276 7.99 2.69 15.31
CA ALA A 276 7.69 1.61 14.35
C ALA A 276 8.94 0.76 14.04
N ALA A 277 10.13 1.39 13.92
CA ALA A 277 11.40 0.69 13.70
C ALA A 277 11.80 -0.19 14.89
N ILE A 278 11.62 0.29 16.12
CA ILE A 278 11.80 -0.49 17.34
C ILE A 278 10.89 -1.73 17.32
N GLY A 279 9.60 -1.53 17.02
CA GLY A 279 8.65 -2.64 16.92
C GLY A 279 8.99 -3.62 15.81
N ALA A 280 9.38 -3.12 14.63
CA ALA A 280 9.78 -3.95 13.49
C ALA A 280 11.03 -4.80 13.80
N GLN A 281 12.04 -4.19 14.42
CA GLN A 281 13.28 -4.89 14.78
C GLN A 281 13.04 -5.94 15.87
N THR A 282 12.18 -5.62 16.85
CA THR A 282 11.79 -6.58 17.90
C THR A 282 11.07 -7.79 17.31
N ALA A 283 10.20 -7.57 16.34
CA ALA A 283 9.44 -8.65 15.68
C ALA A 283 10.27 -9.43 14.63
N ASN A 284 11.37 -8.85 14.14
CA ASN A 284 12.24 -9.45 13.12
C ASN A 284 13.70 -9.30 13.51
N PRO A 285 14.18 -10.02 14.53
CA PRO A 285 15.55 -9.85 15.07
C PRO A 285 16.65 -10.14 14.04
N ASP A 286 16.38 -11.02 13.08
CA ASP A 286 17.33 -11.46 12.06
C ASP A 286 17.31 -10.61 10.78
N LYS A 287 16.43 -9.60 10.70
CA LYS A 287 16.35 -8.71 9.55
C LYS A 287 16.93 -7.35 9.86
N GLN A 288 17.56 -6.74 8.87
CA GLN A 288 17.95 -5.34 8.97
C GLN A 288 16.73 -4.44 8.92
N VAL A 289 16.57 -3.57 9.91
CA VAL A 289 15.55 -2.50 9.92
C VAL A 289 16.25 -1.15 9.79
N ILE A 290 15.76 -0.34 8.85
CA ILE A 290 16.32 1.00 8.58
C ILE A 290 15.19 2.01 8.66
N ASN A 291 15.29 2.97 9.58
CA ASN A 291 14.37 4.12 9.64
C ASN A 291 14.98 5.31 8.91
N ILE A 292 14.19 5.92 8.02
CA ILE A 292 14.56 7.15 7.31
C ILE A 292 13.76 8.29 7.91
N ALA A 293 14.44 9.16 8.63
CA ALA A 293 13.84 10.29 9.35
C ALA A 293 14.34 11.64 8.82
N GLY A 294 13.48 12.62 8.79
CA GLY A 294 13.90 14.03 8.72
C GLY A 294 14.29 14.53 10.12
N ASP A 295 15.15 15.54 10.18
CA ASP A 295 15.60 16.15 11.43
C ASP A 295 14.44 16.63 12.32
N GLY A 296 13.39 17.20 11.74
CA GLY A 296 12.19 17.63 12.46
C GLY A 296 11.39 16.46 13.04
N CYS A 297 11.23 15.38 12.30
CA CYS A 297 10.50 14.18 12.77
C CYS A 297 11.27 13.43 13.85
N PHE A 298 12.56 13.24 13.65
CA PHE A 298 13.42 12.56 14.61
C PHE A 298 13.37 13.20 15.99
N ARG A 299 13.38 14.54 16.06
CA ARG A 299 13.32 15.29 17.32
C ARG A 299 12.03 15.08 18.12
N MET A 300 10.95 14.62 17.49
CA MET A 300 9.67 14.44 18.18
C MET A 300 9.69 13.25 19.14
N ASN A 301 10.41 12.18 18.81
CA ASN A 301 10.45 10.95 19.59
C ASN A 301 11.87 10.38 19.80
N MET A 302 12.92 11.21 19.67
CA MET A 302 14.31 10.78 19.82
C MET A 302 14.64 10.16 21.20
N ASN A 303 13.84 10.45 22.23
CA ASN A 303 13.95 9.84 23.56
C ASN A 303 13.77 8.31 23.50
N GLU A 304 13.08 7.77 22.51
CA GLU A 304 12.90 6.33 22.33
C GLU A 304 14.18 5.62 21.88
N LEU A 305 15.25 6.34 21.55
CA LEU A 305 16.58 5.75 21.41
C LEU A 305 17.04 5.04 22.69
N ALA A 306 16.62 5.53 23.86
CA ALA A 306 16.87 4.87 25.14
C ALA A 306 16.22 3.47 25.19
N THR A 307 15.01 3.32 24.63
CA THR A 307 14.33 2.03 24.51
C THR A 307 15.11 1.10 23.56
N ALA A 308 15.50 1.59 22.38
CA ALA A 308 16.29 0.80 21.42
C ALA A 308 17.63 0.33 22.01
N SER A 309 18.35 1.23 22.68
CA SER A 309 19.62 0.94 23.33
C SER A 309 19.47 -0.08 24.47
N ARG A 310 18.47 0.12 25.34
CA ARG A 310 18.20 -0.80 26.46
C ARG A 310 17.86 -2.22 25.97
N GLN A 311 17.13 -2.32 24.86
CA GLN A 311 16.76 -3.59 24.24
C GLN A 311 17.85 -4.15 23.30
N LYS A 312 18.97 -3.43 23.13
CA LYS A 312 20.07 -3.79 22.24
C LYS A 312 19.63 -4.08 20.81
N LEU A 313 18.71 -3.29 20.30
CA LEU A 313 18.16 -3.46 18.95
C LEU A 313 19.13 -2.93 17.88
N PRO A 314 19.55 -3.74 16.88
CA PRO A 314 20.51 -3.34 15.85
C PRO A 314 19.85 -2.58 14.68
N LEU A 315 18.82 -1.76 14.96
CA LEU A 315 18.22 -0.92 13.94
C LEU A 315 19.16 0.20 13.48
N ILE A 316 19.00 0.62 12.24
CA ILE A 316 19.73 1.78 11.68
C ILE A 316 18.79 2.97 11.61
N GLU A 317 19.17 4.08 12.23
CA GLU A 317 18.48 5.37 12.14
C GLU A 317 19.25 6.29 11.18
N VAL A 318 18.63 6.65 10.05
CA VAL A 318 19.20 7.55 9.04
C VAL A 318 18.49 8.89 9.11
N ILE A 319 19.18 9.91 9.57
CA ILE A 319 18.63 11.26 9.73
C ILE A 319 19.01 12.12 8.53
N VAL A 320 18.00 12.49 7.73
CA VAL A 320 18.13 13.42 6.60
C VAL A 320 18.00 14.85 7.13
N ASN A 321 19.12 15.42 7.52
CA ASN A 321 19.16 16.76 8.10
C ASN A 321 19.32 17.82 7.00
N ASN A 322 18.22 18.44 6.61
CA ASN A 322 18.19 19.55 5.65
C ASN A 322 17.76 20.89 6.29
N HIS A 323 17.64 20.92 7.62
CA HIS A 323 17.24 22.10 8.41
C HIS A 323 15.88 22.72 8.01
N VAL A 324 14.99 21.95 7.39
CA VAL A 324 13.71 22.45 6.93
C VAL A 324 12.63 21.37 6.91
N LEU A 325 11.38 21.76 7.18
CA LEU A 325 10.21 20.94 6.94
C LEU A 325 9.81 21.08 5.46
N GLY A 326 10.49 20.32 4.59
CA GLY A 326 10.46 20.55 3.14
C GLY A 326 9.12 20.29 2.46
N MET A 327 8.17 19.57 3.11
CA MET A 327 6.81 19.39 2.60
C MET A 327 5.86 20.52 3.02
N VAL A 328 6.29 21.40 3.92
CA VAL A 328 5.49 22.53 4.43
C VAL A 328 5.96 23.85 3.82
N ARG A 329 7.20 23.93 3.42
CA ARG A 329 7.85 25.12 2.86
C ARG A 329 7.27 25.53 1.51
#